data_bd20cbe786f0a8afbcce5c50360c9609
#
_entry.id   bd20cbe786f0a8afbcce5c50360c9609
#
_cell.length_a   1.000
_cell.length_b   1.000
_cell.length_c   1.000
_cell.angle_alpha   90.00
_cell.angle_beta   90.00
_cell.angle_gamma   90.00
#
_symmetry.space_group_name_H-M   'P 1'
#
loop_
_entity.id
_entity.type
_entity.pdbx_description
1 polymer ?
#
loop_
_entity_poly.entity_id
_entity_poly.type
_entity_poly.pdbx_seq_one_letter_code
_entity_poly.pdbx_strand_id
1 'polypeptide(L)'
;MNSFSPNYFIHAANVLLVVAYSVRDILWLRLFAVGASIISIPYFVLQPTTLWAPLSWSVVFAAINLVQSWRLFIERRPVKLTPEEENIRRLVFEDLPPRKVLQVLGLGSWVTAETGERLIESGKLPDAILLIVRGKVRVTRDGRVLGELSVGDIVGSALIFSGVPADVDAVTVERVRAMRWQVGTLQRYLAANPETRTVMQRHLALDLARKVERLS
;
A
#
# COMPACT_ATOMS: atom_id res chain seq x y z
N MET A 1 48.60 35.03 -14.08
CA MET A 1 48.10 34.12 -13.05
C MET A 1 46.62 34.41 -12.90
N ASN A 2 45.74 33.53 -13.44
CA ASN A 2 44.30 33.72 -13.26
C ASN A 2 43.98 33.45 -11.78
N SER A 3 43.68 34.50 -11.04
CA SER A 3 43.23 34.40 -9.65
C SER A 3 41.84 33.74 -9.67
N PHE A 4 41.81 32.48 -9.31
CA PHE A 4 40.56 31.74 -9.15
C PHE A 4 39.72 32.39 -8.05
N SER A 5 38.60 33.01 -8.44
CA SER A 5 37.74 33.73 -7.50
C SER A 5 36.77 32.75 -6.84
N PRO A 6 36.69 32.66 -5.49
CA PRO A 6 35.70 31.84 -4.78
C PRO A 6 34.25 32.10 -5.20
N ASN A 7 33.97 33.29 -5.77
CA ASN A 7 32.64 33.68 -6.24
C ASN A 7 32.06 32.75 -7.31
N TYR A 8 32.89 32.01 -8.07
CA TYR A 8 32.39 31.06 -9.04
C TYR A 8 31.55 29.95 -8.40
N PHE A 9 31.92 29.54 -7.17
CA PHE A 9 31.16 28.49 -6.46
C PHE A 9 29.76 28.97 -6.07
N ILE A 10 29.61 30.20 -5.56
CA ILE A 10 28.30 30.71 -5.17
C ILE A 10 27.40 30.96 -6.39
N HIS A 11 27.99 31.42 -7.52
CA HIS A 11 27.22 31.57 -8.75
C HIS A 11 26.76 30.18 -9.30
N ALA A 12 27.62 29.17 -9.30
CA ALA A 12 27.26 27.83 -9.71
C ALA A 12 26.16 27.23 -8.81
N ALA A 13 26.27 27.41 -7.48
CA ALA A 13 25.25 26.99 -6.54
C ALA A 13 23.89 27.66 -6.82
N ASN A 14 23.88 28.97 -7.07
CA ASN A 14 22.65 29.69 -7.37
C ASN A 14 22.02 29.26 -8.71
N VAL A 15 22.80 29.00 -9.74
CA VAL A 15 22.32 28.46 -11.01
C VAL A 15 21.66 27.08 -10.77
N LEU A 16 22.31 26.24 -9.96
CA LEU A 16 21.75 24.92 -9.63
C LEU A 16 20.44 25.04 -8.84
N LEU A 17 20.29 26.04 -7.96
CA LEU A 17 19.03 26.32 -7.28
C LEU A 17 17.94 26.78 -8.25
N VAL A 18 18.25 27.61 -9.24
CA VAL A 18 17.29 28.01 -10.28
C VAL A 18 16.81 26.77 -11.05
N VAL A 19 17.72 25.86 -11.42
CA VAL A 19 17.36 24.59 -12.03
C VAL A 19 16.50 23.76 -11.09
N ALA A 20 16.85 23.67 -9.81
CA ALA A 20 16.07 22.94 -8.81
C ALA A 20 14.61 23.41 -8.76
N TYR A 21 14.38 24.71 -8.69
CA TYR A 21 13.02 25.27 -8.65
C TYR A 21 12.26 25.17 -9.98
N SER A 22 12.94 24.92 -11.08
CA SER A 22 12.31 24.70 -12.40
C SER A 22 11.82 23.26 -12.60
N VAL A 23 12.28 22.32 -11.77
CA VAL A 23 11.92 20.89 -11.87
C VAL A 23 10.61 20.61 -11.13
N ARG A 24 9.70 19.89 -11.79
CA ARG A 24 8.40 19.50 -11.19
C ARG A 24 8.50 18.33 -10.20
N ASP A 25 9.54 17.52 -10.30
CA ASP A 25 9.73 16.35 -9.44
C ASP A 25 10.44 16.74 -8.14
N ILE A 26 9.76 16.52 -7.02
CA ILE A 26 10.24 16.85 -5.67
C ILE A 26 11.58 16.15 -5.33
N LEU A 27 11.85 14.95 -5.82
CA LEU A 27 13.11 14.25 -5.57
C LEU A 27 14.28 14.99 -6.23
N TRP A 28 14.14 15.33 -7.50
CA TRP A 28 15.15 16.08 -8.23
C TRP A 28 15.37 17.47 -7.67
N LEU A 29 14.29 18.19 -7.28
CA LEU A 29 14.40 19.48 -6.59
C LEU A 29 15.29 19.37 -5.36
N ARG A 30 15.08 18.36 -4.51
CA ARG A 30 15.87 18.16 -3.29
C ARG A 30 17.31 17.75 -3.56
N LEU A 31 17.55 16.90 -4.56
CA LEU A 31 18.91 16.49 -4.96
C LEU A 31 19.72 17.69 -5.47
N PHE A 32 19.11 18.54 -6.29
CA PHE A 32 19.77 19.77 -6.75
C PHE A 32 20.02 20.75 -5.60
N ALA A 33 19.10 20.86 -4.63
CA ALA A 33 19.31 21.69 -3.44
C ALA A 33 20.47 21.17 -2.57
N VAL A 34 20.62 19.84 -2.42
CA VAL A 34 21.81 19.24 -1.76
C VAL A 34 23.08 19.59 -2.54
N GLY A 35 23.07 19.42 -3.86
CA GLY A 35 24.20 19.76 -4.72
C GLY A 35 24.61 21.23 -4.59
N ALA A 36 23.64 22.14 -4.62
CA ALA A 36 23.88 23.56 -4.46
C ALA A 36 24.49 23.91 -3.09
N SER A 37 23.98 23.28 -2.01
CA SER A 37 24.52 23.45 -0.66
C SER A 37 25.97 22.98 -0.58
N ILE A 38 26.31 21.84 -1.19
CA ILE A 38 27.70 21.32 -1.22
C ILE A 38 28.60 22.24 -2.03
N ILE A 39 28.18 22.70 -3.20
CA ILE A 39 28.96 23.59 -4.07
C ILE A 39 29.23 24.95 -3.41
N SER A 40 28.32 25.43 -2.54
CA SER A 40 28.51 26.71 -1.81
C SER A 40 29.54 26.64 -0.68
N ILE A 41 29.86 25.43 -0.15
CA ILE A 41 30.80 25.27 0.97
C ILE A 41 32.19 25.88 0.69
N PRO A 42 32.87 25.65 -0.45
CA PRO A 42 34.16 26.23 -0.75
C PRO A 42 34.13 27.79 -0.75
N TYR A 43 33.02 28.37 -1.20
CA TYR A 43 32.86 29.84 -1.15
C TYR A 43 32.91 30.34 0.29
N PHE A 44 32.21 29.71 1.24
CA PHE A 44 32.19 30.17 2.63
C PHE A 44 33.51 29.93 3.38
N VAL A 45 34.25 28.87 3.00
CA VAL A 45 35.52 28.51 3.65
C VAL A 45 36.70 29.31 3.11
N LEU A 46 36.71 29.59 1.80
CA LEU A 46 37.85 30.28 1.12
C LEU A 46 37.80 31.81 1.22
N GLN A 47 36.85 32.39 1.94
CA GLN A 47 36.81 33.83 2.25
C GLN A 47 37.95 34.17 3.22
N PRO A 48 38.48 35.42 3.18
CA PRO A 48 39.50 35.91 4.11
C PRO A 48 39.13 35.68 5.59
N THR A 49 37.86 35.76 5.90
CA THR A 49 37.26 35.34 7.19
C THR A 49 36.19 34.30 6.90
N THR A 50 36.35 33.08 7.45
CA THR A 50 35.39 31.97 7.24
C THR A 50 34.01 32.38 7.71
N LEU A 51 33.02 32.25 6.83
CA LEU A 51 31.62 32.59 7.09
C LEU A 51 30.90 31.43 7.80
N TRP A 52 31.11 31.32 9.12
CA TRP A 52 30.58 30.20 9.92
C TRP A 52 29.06 30.12 9.91
N ALA A 53 28.36 31.24 9.98
CA ALA A 53 26.89 31.23 10.01
C ALA A 53 26.26 30.66 8.71
N PRO A 54 26.60 31.17 7.50
CA PRO A 54 26.12 30.59 6.25
C PRO A 54 26.56 29.12 6.06
N LEU A 55 27.81 28.79 6.46
CA LEU A 55 28.34 27.42 6.37
C LEU A 55 27.49 26.45 7.20
N SER A 56 27.21 26.76 8.46
CA SER A 56 26.40 25.92 9.34
C SER A 56 24.99 25.69 8.79
N TRP A 57 24.34 26.74 8.30
CA TRP A 57 23.03 26.63 7.69
C TRP A 57 23.04 25.80 6.39
N SER A 58 24.07 25.91 5.56
CA SER A 58 24.21 25.08 4.35
C SER A 58 24.31 23.60 4.70
N VAL A 59 25.03 23.25 5.77
CA VAL A 59 25.12 21.87 6.25
C VAL A 59 23.75 21.37 6.75
N VAL A 60 23.04 22.17 7.52
CA VAL A 60 21.70 21.83 8.02
C VAL A 60 20.72 21.62 6.87
N PHE A 61 20.68 22.53 5.90
CA PHE A 61 19.81 22.40 4.72
C PHE A 61 20.17 21.18 3.87
N ALA A 62 21.45 20.91 3.66
CA ALA A 62 21.89 19.71 2.94
C ALA A 62 21.43 18.45 3.67
N ALA A 63 21.60 18.37 4.99
CA ALA A 63 21.19 17.23 5.79
C ALA A 63 19.68 16.97 5.73
N ILE A 64 18.86 18.03 5.89
CA ILE A 64 17.39 17.93 5.79
C ILE A 64 16.98 17.43 4.42
N ASN A 65 17.52 18.04 3.35
CA ASN A 65 17.16 17.62 1.98
C ASN A 65 17.64 16.20 1.67
N LEU A 66 18.79 15.78 2.18
CA LEU A 66 19.31 14.41 2.01
C LEU A 66 18.40 13.37 2.68
N VAL A 67 18.01 13.61 3.95
CA VAL A 67 17.10 12.73 4.68
C VAL A 67 15.75 12.60 3.97
N GLN A 68 15.22 13.71 3.48
CA GLN A 68 13.93 13.71 2.77
C GLN A 68 14.04 13.07 1.38
N SER A 69 15.17 13.23 0.68
CA SER A 69 15.45 12.53 -0.59
C SER A 69 15.53 11.03 -0.38
N TRP A 70 16.19 10.60 0.70
CA TRP A 70 16.29 9.19 1.07
C TRP A 70 14.93 8.55 1.34
N ARG A 71 14.06 9.27 2.10
CA ARG A 71 12.66 8.82 2.33
C ARG A 71 11.89 8.65 1.03
N LEU A 72 11.92 9.67 0.16
CA LEU A 72 11.26 9.61 -1.15
C LEU A 72 11.81 8.48 -2.03
N PHE A 73 13.12 8.25 -2.00
CA PHE A 73 13.75 7.17 -2.76
C PHE A 73 13.29 5.78 -2.28
N ILE A 74 13.21 5.57 -0.96
CA ILE A 74 12.67 4.34 -0.38
C ILE A 74 11.21 4.15 -0.75
N GLU A 75 10.40 5.22 -0.70
CA GLU A 75 8.99 5.18 -1.06
C GLU A 75 8.76 4.85 -2.54
N ARG A 76 9.66 5.26 -3.43
CA ARG A 76 9.59 5.01 -4.88
C ARG A 76 10.15 3.65 -5.31
N ARG A 77 10.79 2.91 -4.41
CA ARG A 77 11.29 1.57 -4.77
C ARG A 77 10.15 0.70 -5.28
N PRO A 78 10.28 0.11 -6.49
CA PRO A 78 9.27 -0.77 -7.02
C PRO A 78 9.14 -1.99 -6.10
N VAL A 79 7.95 -2.18 -5.58
CA VAL A 79 7.62 -3.38 -4.81
C VAL A 79 7.16 -4.44 -5.83
N LYS A 80 7.81 -5.58 -5.85
CA LYS A 80 7.42 -6.71 -6.70
C LYS A 80 6.42 -7.57 -5.93
N LEU A 81 5.25 -7.76 -6.51
CA LEU A 81 4.26 -8.71 -6.03
C LEU A 81 4.58 -10.09 -6.61
N THR A 82 4.34 -11.13 -5.85
CA THR A 82 4.32 -12.50 -6.38
C THR A 82 3.14 -12.67 -7.36
N PRO A 83 3.14 -13.70 -8.21
CA PRO A 83 2.01 -13.94 -9.13
C PRO A 83 0.66 -14.10 -8.39
N GLU A 84 0.64 -14.74 -7.21
CA GLU A 84 -0.57 -14.88 -6.40
C GLU A 84 -1.04 -13.53 -5.81
N GLU A 85 -0.13 -12.71 -5.32
CA GLU A 85 -0.42 -11.36 -4.81
C GLU A 85 -0.91 -10.42 -5.91
N GLU A 86 -0.29 -10.50 -7.09
CA GLU A 86 -0.73 -9.73 -8.26
C GLU A 86 -2.13 -10.15 -8.72
N ASN A 87 -2.46 -11.44 -8.63
CA ASN A 87 -3.81 -11.92 -8.90
C ASN A 87 -4.83 -11.30 -7.92
N ILE A 88 -4.53 -11.29 -6.60
CA ILE A 88 -5.39 -10.62 -5.61
C ILE A 88 -5.50 -9.12 -5.90
N ARG A 89 -4.40 -8.45 -6.27
CA ARG A 89 -4.42 -7.05 -6.64
C ARG A 89 -5.44 -6.77 -7.74
N ARG A 90 -5.40 -7.56 -8.81
CA ARG A 90 -6.36 -7.43 -9.94
C ARG A 90 -7.79 -7.75 -9.55
N LEU A 91 -8.00 -8.71 -8.66
CA LEU A 91 -9.35 -9.14 -8.25
C LEU A 91 -10.05 -8.11 -7.36
N VAL A 92 -9.31 -7.50 -6.41
CA VAL A 92 -9.89 -6.72 -5.32
C VAL A 92 -9.30 -5.32 -5.20
N PHE A 93 -8.01 -5.16 -5.48
CA PHE A 93 -7.23 -3.97 -5.14
C PHE A 93 -6.58 -3.30 -6.37
N GLU A 94 -7.24 -3.34 -7.54
CA GLU A 94 -6.69 -2.84 -8.80
C GLU A 94 -6.24 -1.37 -8.71
N ASP A 95 -6.99 -0.55 -7.98
CA ASP A 95 -6.72 0.89 -7.81
C ASP A 95 -5.67 1.19 -6.72
N LEU A 96 -5.20 0.18 -5.97
CA LEU A 96 -4.19 0.40 -4.94
C LEU A 96 -2.77 0.23 -5.47
N PRO A 97 -1.83 1.08 -5.00
CA PRO A 97 -0.41 0.88 -5.26
C PRO A 97 0.06 -0.47 -4.69
N PRO A 98 1.01 -1.18 -5.37
CA PRO A 98 1.50 -2.49 -4.93
C PRO A 98 1.94 -2.55 -3.47
N ARG A 99 2.54 -1.48 -2.95
CA ARG A 99 2.96 -1.39 -1.54
C ARG A 99 1.78 -1.45 -0.56
N LYS A 100 0.66 -0.79 -0.89
CA LYS A 100 -0.57 -0.83 -0.08
C LYS A 100 -1.20 -2.22 -0.11
N VAL A 101 -1.18 -2.86 -1.28
CA VAL A 101 -1.65 -4.24 -1.42
C VAL A 101 -0.86 -5.17 -0.49
N LEU A 102 0.48 -5.13 -0.50
CA LEU A 102 1.29 -5.94 0.42
C LEU A 102 1.00 -5.65 1.90
N GLN A 103 0.72 -4.41 2.27
CA GLN A 103 0.33 -4.08 3.64
C GLN A 103 -0.97 -4.80 4.03
N VAL A 104 -1.99 -4.80 3.17
CA VAL A 104 -3.26 -5.51 3.41
C VAL A 104 -3.05 -7.01 3.45
N LEU A 105 -2.29 -7.57 2.50
CA LEU A 105 -2.00 -8.99 2.45
C LEU A 105 -1.21 -9.46 3.66
N GLY A 106 -0.28 -8.65 4.16
CA GLY A 106 0.51 -8.93 5.37
C GLY A 106 -0.31 -8.98 6.67
N LEU A 107 -1.55 -8.48 6.68
CA LEU A 107 -2.48 -8.63 7.81
C LEU A 107 -3.19 -9.99 7.81
N GLY A 108 -3.17 -10.68 6.69
CA GLY A 108 -3.82 -11.96 6.51
C GLY A 108 -2.85 -13.13 6.50
N SER A 109 -3.41 -14.30 6.27
CA SER A 109 -2.67 -15.53 6.09
C SER A 109 -3.22 -16.30 4.89
N TRP A 110 -2.32 -16.94 4.17
CA TRP A 110 -2.69 -17.89 3.14
C TRP A 110 -3.22 -19.17 3.78
N VAL A 111 -4.42 -19.61 3.37
CA VAL A 111 -5.02 -20.86 3.81
C VAL A 111 -5.34 -21.73 2.61
N THR A 112 -5.27 -23.03 2.85
CA THR A 112 -5.72 -24.03 1.90
C THR A 112 -6.73 -24.91 2.64
N ALA A 113 -7.91 -25.08 2.07
CA ALA A 113 -8.96 -25.92 2.60
C ALA A 113 -9.21 -27.08 1.63
N GLU A 114 -9.31 -28.29 2.15
CA GLU A 114 -9.57 -29.48 1.34
C GLU A 114 -11.08 -29.59 0.99
N THR A 115 -11.40 -30.44 0.04
CA THR A 115 -12.80 -30.68 -0.38
C THR A 115 -13.65 -31.15 0.79
N GLY A 116 -14.82 -30.55 0.98
CA GLY A 116 -15.75 -30.87 2.07
C GLY A 116 -15.47 -30.16 3.38
N GLU A 117 -14.43 -29.28 3.43
CA GLU A 117 -14.11 -28.48 4.62
C GLU A 117 -15.11 -27.36 4.79
N ARG A 118 -15.59 -27.15 6.02
CA ARG A 118 -16.55 -26.12 6.36
C ARG A 118 -15.82 -24.85 6.74
N LEU A 119 -15.98 -23.78 5.95
CA LEU A 119 -15.37 -22.48 6.16
C LEU A 119 -16.23 -21.55 7.03
N ILE A 120 -17.57 -21.66 6.93
CA ILE A 120 -18.54 -20.98 7.78
C ILE A 120 -19.55 -21.99 8.26
N GLU A 121 -19.97 -21.88 9.51
CA GLU A 121 -20.99 -22.70 10.14
C GLU A 121 -22.16 -21.82 10.57
N SER A 122 -23.36 -22.20 10.15
CA SER A 122 -24.60 -21.51 10.52
C SER A 122 -24.76 -21.45 12.04
N GLY A 123 -25.23 -20.30 12.54
CA GLY A 123 -25.38 -20.00 13.97
C GLY A 123 -24.10 -19.54 14.67
N LYS A 124 -22.94 -19.61 14.03
CA LYS A 124 -21.66 -19.10 14.58
C LYS A 124 -21.31 -17.74 14.02
N LEU A 125 -20.67 -16.92 14.85
CA LEU A 125 -20.07 -15.65 14.41
C LEU A 125 -18.65 -15.95 13.87
N PRO A 126 -18.40 -15.83 12.55
CA PRO A 126 -17.07 -16.03 12.01
C PRO A 126 -16.13 -14.92 12.46
N ASP A 127 -14.90 -15.30 12.83
CA ASP A 127 -13.83 -14.38 13.24
C ASP A 127 -13.04 -13.84 12.05
N ALA A 128 -13.21 -14.41 10.87
CA ALA A 128 -12.43 -14.10 9.67
C ALA A 128 -13.28 -14.08 8.40
N ILE A 129 -12.77 -13.40 7.40
CA ILE A 129 -13.24 -13.46 6.02
C ILE A 129 -12.18 -14.09 5.14
N LEU A 130 -12.61 -14.72 4.06
CA LEU A 130 -11.72 -15.39 3.12
C LEU A 130 -12.01 -14.93 1.69
N LEU A 131 -11.00 -14.42 1.00
CA LEU A 131 -11.04 -14.14 -0.43
C LEU A 131 -10.60 -15.42 -1.18
N ILE A 132 -11.48 -15.95 -2.01
CA ILE A 132 -11.18 -17.13 -2.82
C ILE A 132 -10.23 -16.73 -3.96
N VAL A 133 -9.04 -17.33 -3.99
CA VAL A 133 -8.04 -17.14 -5.05
C VAL A 133 -8.06 -18.31 -6.05
N ARG A 134 -8.46 -19.50 -5.57
CA ARG A 134 -8.65 -20.70 -6.38
C ARG A 134 -9.66 -21.61 -5.72
N GLY A 135 -10.48 -22.30 -6.53
CA GLY A 135 -11.46 -23.27 -6.06
C GLY A 135 -12.86 -22.69 -5.92
N LYS A 136 -13.78 -23.49 -5.38
CA LYS A 136 -15.20 -23.18 -5.23
C LYS A 136 -15.72 -23.57 -3.86
N VAL A 137 -16.66 -22.76 -3.37
CA VAL A 137 -17.32 -22.95 -2.07
C VAL A 137 -18.83 -22.93 -2.28
N ARG A 138 -19.53 -23.94 -1.80
CA ARG A 138 -20.98 -24.05 -1.83
C ARG A 138 -21.57 -23.41 -0.59
N VAL A 139 -22.61 -22.58 -0.79
CA VAL A 139 -23.36 -21.95 0.28
C VAL A 139 -24.70 -22.64 0.40
N THR A 140 -25.06 -23.04 1.63
CA THR A 140 -26.32 -23.69 1.93
C THR A 140 -27.01 -23.01 3.11
N ARG A 141 -28.33 -23.01 3.13
CA ARG A 141 -29.19 -22.60 4.25
C ARG A 141 -30.23 -23.65 4.51
N ASP A 142 -30.29 -24.15 5.73
CA ASP A 142 -31.23 -25.20 6.13
C ASP A 142 -31.20 -26.44 5.18
N GLY A 143 -29.98 -26.83 4.74
CA GLY A 143 -29.76 -27.93 3.82
C GLY A 143 -30.05 -27.61 2.33
N ARG A 144 -30.61 -26.45 2.00
CA ARG A 144 -30.84 -26.03 0.61
C ARG A 144 -29.63 -25.33 0.05
N VAL A 145 -29.21 -25.71 -1.15
CA VAL A 145 -28.13 -25.01 -1.87
C VAL A 145 -28.65 -23.67 -2.35
N LEU A 146 -28.02 -22.59 -1.89
CA LEU A 146 -28.28 -21.22 -2.38
C LEU A 146 -27.45 -20.92 -3.63
N GLY A 147 -26.20 -21.39 -3.69
CA GLY A 147 -25.31 -21.20 -4.82
C GLY A 147 -23.86 -21.52 -4.50
N GLU A 148 -22.97 -21.15 -5.43
CA GLU A 148 -21.54 -21.37 -5.29
C GLU A 148 -20.78 -20.05 -5.39
N LEU A 149 -19.75 -19.89 -4.56
CA LEU A 149 -18.77 -18.82 -4.58
C LEU A 149 -17.53 -19.32 -5.32
N SER A 150 -16.89 -18.42 -6.07
CA SER A 150 -15.75 -18.73 -6.92
C SER A 150 -14.61 -17.72 -6.73
N VAL A 151 -13.61 -17.79 -7.58
CA VAL A 151 -12.46 -16.86 -7.56
C VAL A 151 -12.92 -15.41 -7.60
N GLY A 152 -12.41 -14.61 -6.65
CA GLY A 152 -12.75 -13.20 -6.46
C GLY A 152 -13.93 -12.96 -5.51
N ASP A 153 -14.69 -13.98 -5.12
CA ASP A 153 -15.74 -13.84 -4.13
C ASP A 153 -15.15 -13.91 -2.70
N ILE A 154 -15.81 -13.20 -1.76
CA ILE A 154 -15.39 -13.17 -0.36
C ILE A 154 -16.38 -13.98 0.48
N VAL A 155 -15.90 -15.06 1.09
CA VAL A 155 -16.66 -15.85 2.08
C VAL A 155 -16.74 -15.03 3.36
N GLY A 156 -17.97 -14.80 3.86
CA GLY A 156 -18.19 -14.01 5.08
C GLY A 156 -18.24 -12.49 4.87
N SER A 157 -18.38 -12.00 3.63
CA SER A 157 -18.42 -10.54 3.34
C SER A 157 -19.48 -9.77 4.11
N ALA A 158 -20.68 -10.36 4.32
CA ALA A 158 -21.75 -9.74 5.08
C ALA A 158 -21.40 -9.51 6.56
N LEU A 159 -20.52 -10.32 7.11
CA LEU A 159 -20.18 -10.32 8.54
C LEU A 159 -19.27 -9.15 8.96
N ILE A 160 -18.52 -8.57 8.02
CA ILE A 160 -17.70 -7.37 8.30
C ILE A 160 -18.57 -6.20 8.77
N PHE A 161 -19.82 -6.12 8.29
CA PHE A 161 -20.70 -5.00 8.54
C PHE A 161 -21.78 -5.31 9.58
N SER A 162 -22.23 -6.56 9.68
CA SER A 162 -23.40 -6.90 10.50
C SER A 162 -23.06 -7.29 11.93
N GLY A 163 -21.91 -7.95 12.16
CA GLY A 163 -21.59 -8.48 13.50
C GLY A 163 -22.54 -9.54 14.02
N VAL A 164 -23.41 -10.10 13.14
CA VAL A 164 -24.39 -11.15 13.49
C VAL A 164 -23.87 -12.53 13.10
N PRO A 165 -24.31 -13.60 13.81
CA PRO A 165 -24.01 -14.97 13.42
C PRO A 165 -24.42 -15.26 11.97
N ALA A 166 -23.67 -16.12 11.31
CA ALA A 166 -24.00 -16.56 9.95
C ALA A 166 -25.32 -17.35 9.95
N ASP A 167 -26.14 -17.09 8.95
CA ASP A 167 -27.38 -17.83 8.70
C ASP A 167 -27.23 -18.89 7.60
N VAL A 168 -25.97 -19.14 7.20
CA VAL A 168 -25.59 -20.07 6.13
C VAL A 168 -24.38 -20.90 6.53
N ASP A 169 -24.28 -22.09 5.94
CA ASP A 169 -23.06 -22.88 5.91
C ASP A 169 -22.30 -22.60 4.61
N ALA A 170 -20.97 -22.55 4.66
CA ALA A 170 -20.12 -22.46 3.50
C ALA A 170 -19.10 -23.62 3.51
N VAL A 171 -19.20 -24.51 2.51
CA VAL A 171 -18.41 -25.74 2.42
C VAL A 171 -17.68 -25.79 1.09
N THR A 172 -16.42 -26.18 1.09
CA THR A 172 -15.61 -26.32 -0.12
C THR A 172 -16.12 -27.47 -1.00
N VAL A 173 -16.27 -27.20 -2.30
CA VAL A 173 -16.65 -28.20 -3.31
C VAL A 173 -15.43 -28.88 -3.89
N GLU A 174 -14.34 -28.16 -3.94
CA GLU A 174 -13.03 -28.61 -4.38
C GLU A 174 -11.96 -27.97 -3.49
N ARG A 175 -10.70 -28.35 -3.66
CA ARG A 175 -9.61 -27.75 -2.91
C ARG A 175 -9.56 -26.24 -3.15
N VAL A 176 -9.68 -25.45 -2.07
CA VAL A 176 -9.72 -23.99 -2.08
C VAL A 176 -8.41 -23.42 -1.60
N ARG A 177 -7.86 -22.44 -2.33
CA ARG A 177 -6.78 -21.54 -1.88
C ARG A 177 -7.37 -20.17 -1.64
N ALA A 178 -7.19 -19.63 -0.45
CA ALA A 178 -7.78 -18.36 -0.07
C ALA A 178 -6.83 -17.50 0.77
N MET A 179 -7.06 -16.19 0.73
CA MET A 179 -6.46 -15.25 1.68
C MET A 179 -7.45 -15.01 2.81
N ARG A 180 -7.02 -15.30 4.05
CA ARG A 180 -7.84 -15.17 5.26
C ARG A 180 -7.43 -13.93 6.04
N TRP A 181 -8.37 -13.07 6.40
CA TRP A 181 -8.17 -11.93 7.30
C TRP A 181 -9.05 -12.06 8.52
N GLN A 182 -8.49 -11.85 9.70
CA GLN A 182 -9.28 -11.68 10.90
C GLN A 182 -10.04 -10.36 10.84
N VAL A 183 -11.36 -10.38 11.07
CA VAL A 183 -12.27 -9.24 10.95
C VAL A 183 -11.78 -8.06 11.79
N GLY A 184 -11.47 -8.26 13.07
CA GLY A 184 -11.05 -7.17 13.96
C GLY A 184 -9.71 -6.52 13.57
N THR A 185 -8.75 -7.29 13.03
CA THR A 185 -7.48 -6.75 12.56
C THR A 185 -7.66 -5.96 11.27
N LEU A 186 -8.44 -6.49 10.34
CA LEU A 186 -8.76 -5.81 9.09
C LEU A 186 -9.52 -4.51 9.33
N GLN A 187 -10.54 -4.51 10.19
CA GLN A 187 -11.32 -3.32 10.52
C GLN A 187 -10.46 -2.21 11.12
N ARG A 188 -9.56 -2.53 12.07
CA ARG A 188 -8.63 -1.54 12.65
C ARG A 188 -7.72 -0.93 11.60
N TYR A 189 -7.19 -1.75 10.69
CA TYR A 189 -6.36 -1.26 9.60
C TYR A 189 -7.14 -0.35 8.64
N LEU A 190 -8.34 -0.75 8.24
CA LEU A 190 -9.20 0.04 7.35
C LEU A 190 -9.63 1.36 7.99
N ALA A 191 -9.84 1.40 9.29
CA ALA A 191 -10.12 2.65 10.02
C ALA A 191 -8.96 3.66 9.95
N ALA A 192 -7.72 3.16 9.99
CA ALA A 192 -6.50 3.98 9.90
C ALA A 192 -6.09 4.31 8.45
N ASN A 193 -6.66 3.64 7.43
CA ASN A 193 -6.28 3.76 6.01
C ASN A 193 -7.50 4.01 5.11
N PRO A 194 -7.99 5.26 5.00
CA PRO A 194 -9.24 5.60 4.27
C PRO A 194 -9.23 5.19 2.80
N GLU A 195 -8.09 5.33 2.12
CA GLU A 195 -7.92 4.93 0.72
C GLU A 195 -8.20 3.43 0.52
N THR A 196 -7.55 2.58 1.31
CA THR A 196 -7.73 1.13 1.28
C THR A 196 -9.16 0.74 1.69
N ARG A 197 -9.73 1.45 2.66
CA ARG A 197 -11.11 1.26 3.10
C ARG A 197 -12.10 1.48 1.96
N THR A 198 -11.96 2.56 1.19
CA THR A 198 -12.84 2.87 0.07
C THR A 198 -12.81 1.78 -1.00
N VAL A 199 -11.61 1.31 -1.37
CA VAL A 199 -11.46 0.23 -2.37
C VAL A 199 -12.07 -1.08 -1.87
N MET A 200 -11.81 -1.46 -0.62
CA MET A 200 -12.37 -2.67 -0.02
C MET A 200 -13.89 -2.60 0.09
N GLN A 201 -14.46 -1.47 0.54
CA GLN A 201 -15.90 -1.27 0.63
C GLN A 201 -16.58 -1.37 -0.73
N ARG A 202 -15.99 -0.77 -1.77
CA ARG A 202 -16.49 -0.88 -3.13
C ARG A 202 -16.53 -2.34 -3.59
N HIS A 203 -15.44 -3.09 -3.37
CA HIS A 203 -15.38 -4.50 -3.76
C HIS A 203 -16.42 -5.33 -2.99
N LEU A 204 -16.55 -5.13 -1.68
CA LEU A 204 -17.55 -5.82 -0.85
C LEU A 204 -18.98 -5.51 -1.29
N ALA A 205 -19.28 -4.27 -1.66
CA ALA A 205 -20.60 -3.90 -2.17
C ALA A 205 -20.93 -4.61 -3.49
N LEU A 206 -19.95 -4.67 -4.42
CA LEU A 206 -20.08 -5.39 -5.68
C LEU A 206 -20.19 -6.90 -5.48
N ASP A 207 -19.45 -7.47 -4.53
CA ASP A 207 -19.53 -8.88 -4.15
C ASP A 207 -20.92 -9.23 -3.61
N LEU A 208 -21.45 -8.41 -2.72
CA LEU A 208 -22.81 -8.60 -2.18
C LEU A 208 -23.89 -8.47 -3.27
N ALA A 209 -23.81 -7.47 -4.15
CA ALA A 209 -24.74 -7.32 -5.24
C ALA A 209 -24.78 -8.55 -6.16
N ARG A 210 -23.62 -9.05 -6.56
CA ARG A 210 -23.50 -10.29 -7.35
C ARG A 210 -24.06 -11.52 -6.63
N LYS A 211 -23.88 -11.60 -5.32
CA LYS A 211 -24.44 -12.70 -4.51
C LYS A 211 -25.96 -12.66 -4.45
N VAL A 212 -26.54 -11.47 -4.30
CA VAL A 212 -28.02 -11.32 -4.34
C VAL A 212 -28.57 -11.83 -5.67
N GLU A 213 -27.95 -11.48 -6.81
CA GLU A 213 -28.39 -11.96 -8.13
C GLU A 213 -28.24 -13.47 -8.32
N ARG A 214 -27.19 -14.09 -7.71
CA ARG A 214 -26.93 -15.53 -7.88
C ARG A 214 -27.67 -16.42 -6.89
N LEU A 215 -28.03 -15.89 -5.72
CA LEU A 215 -28.56 -16.65 -4.60
C LEU A 215 -30.07 -16.36 -4.36
N SER A 216 -30.69 -15.47 -5.16
CA SER A 216 -32.14 -15.23 -5.20
C SER A 216 -32.81 -16.10 -6.28
#